data_3294417fb9e8837372381f0d46e3ad79
#
_entry.id   3294417fb9e8837372381f0d46e3ad79
#
_cell.length_a   1.000
_cell.length_b   1.000
_cell.length_c   1.000
_cell.angle_alpha   90.00
_cell.angle_beta   90.00
_cell.angle_gamma   90.00
#
_symmetry.space_group_name_H-M   'P 1'
#
loop_
_entity.id
_entity.type
_entity.pdbx_description
1 polymer ?
#
loop_
_entity_poly.entity_id
_entity_poly.type
_entity_poly.pdbx_seq_one_letter_code
_entity_poly.pdbx_strand_id
1 'polypeptide(L)'
;MIDHSIRAGAHFAFTSRWGGVSTSPYGELNLGGAVGDDPGAVRENRALAARRLGLDPADVVWMNQVHGAEVAVVTGRQPLGEAPTVDAVVSDRPLALAVLTADCTPVLLADPVAGVVGAAHAGRPGLAAGVVPAVVRAMVALGAEPGRITAATGPAVCGRCYEVPAELRAEVAAVVPEAFAETSWGTPALDVPEGVAAQLAAAGVNELVRSPVCTLESADHYSYRREQRTGRLASYVWLGSDH
;
A
#
# COMPACT_ATOMS: atom_id res chain seq x y z
N MET A 1 -12.98 2.72 -10.36
CA MET A 1 -12.27 1.83 -11.32
C MET A 1 -11.12 1.17 -10.59
N ILE A 2 -10.70 -0.04 -10.97
CA ILE A 2 -9.51 -0.71 -10.39
C ILE A 2 -8.48 -0.78 -11.53
N ASP A 3 -7.28 -0.25 -11.28
CA ASP A 3 -6.13 -0.44 -12.14
C ASP A 3 -5.48 -1.78 -11.77
N HIS A 4 -5.37 -2.69 -12.73
CA HIS A 4 -4.89 -4.05 -12.51
C HIS A 4 -3.86 -4.42 -13.56
N SER A 5 -2.70 -4.86 -13.14
CA SER A 5 -1.62 -5.32 -13.98
C SER A 5 -1.09 -6.69 -13.55
N ILE A 6 -0.56 -7.45 -14.52
CA ILE A 6 0.05 -8.77 -14.28
C ILE A 6 1.50 -8.69 -14.72
N ARG A 7 2.41 -9.14 -13.86
CA ARG A 7 3.85 -9.23 -14.14
C ARG A 7 4.36 -10.61 -13.71
N ALA A 8 4.89 -11.37 -14.64
CA ALA A 8 5.46 -12.71 -14.39
C ALA A 8 4.55 -13.64 -13.54
N GLY A 9 3.21 -13.56 -13.70
CA GLY A 9 2.27 -14.34 -12.90
C GLY A 9 1.83 -13.70 -11.59
N ALA A 10 2.42 -12.58 -11.19
CA ALA A 10 1.96 -11.79 -10.05
C ALA A 10 0.95 -10.72 -10.50
N HIS A 11 -0.09 -10.54 -9.70
CA HIS A 11 -1.13 -9.55 -9.90
C HIS A 11 -0.95 -8.38 -8.94
N PHE A 12 -1.02 -7.16 -9.48
CA PHE A 12 -0.98 -5.91 -8.72
C PHE A 12 -2.22 -5.09 -9.06
N ALA A 13 -3.00 -4.68 -8.06
CA ALA A 13 -4.23 -3.92 -8.30
C ALA A 13 -4.34 -2.73 -7.35
N PHE A 14 -4.82 -1.59 -7.88
CA PHE A 14 -4.99 -0.34 -7.15
C PHE A 14 -6.41 0.18 -7.39
N THR A 15 -7.15 0.46 -6.31
CA THR A 15 -8.52 0.96 -6.42
C THR A 15 -8.56 2.48 -6.59
N SER A 16 -9.62 2.97 -7.27
CA SER A 16 -10.07 4.35 -7.14
C SER A 16 -11.17 4.45 -6.06
N ARG A 17 -11.69 5.66 -5.84
CA ARG A 17 -12.79 5.89 -4.88
C ARG A 17 -14.18 5.49 -5.39
N TRP A 18 -14.33 5.13 -6.67
CA TRP A 18 -15.61 4.98 -7.35
C TRP A 18 -16.14 3.54 -7.40
N GLY A 19 -17.45 3.43 -7.43
CA GLY A 19 -18.14 2.17 -7.70
C GLY A 19 -18.41 1.32 -6.47
N GLY A 20 -18.50 1.90 -5.29
CA GLY A 20 -18.93 1.27 -4.06
C GLY A 20 -20.29 1.75 -3.58
N VAL A 21 -20.59 1.50 -2.29
CA VAL A 21 -21.88 1.79 -1.67
C VAL A 21 -21.81 2.78 -0.50
N SER A 22 -20.60 3.26 -0.12
CA SER A 22 -20.46 4.26 0.92
C SER A 22 -20.98 5.62 0.47
N THR A 23 -21.55 6.37 1.41
CA THR A 23 -22.05 7.71 1.18
C THR A 23 -21.05 8.78 1.60
N SER A 24 -21.32 10.06 1.25
CA SER A 24 -20.46 11.18 1.68
C SER A 24 -20.26 11.19 3.20
N PRO A 25 -19.04 11.48 3.68
CA PRO A 25 -17.82 11.89 2.98
C PRO A 25 -16.95 10.75 2.44
N TYR A 26 -17.38 9.49 2.56
CA TYR A 26 -16.61 8.27 2.21
C TYR A 26 -16.93 7.74 0.81
N GLY A 27 -17.77 8.44 0.06
CA GLY A 27 -18.31 7.94 -1.21
C GLY A 27 -17.27 7.78 -2.30
N GLU A 28 -17.27 6.62 -2.90
CA GLU A 28 -18.19 5.48 -2.90
C GLU A 28 -17.53 4.19 -2.39
N LEU A 29 -16.33 3.85 -2.88
CA LEU A 29 -15.63 2.60 -2.61
C LEU A 29 -14.64 2.76 -1.44
N ASN A 30 -15.15 3.14 -0.26
CA ASN A 30 -14.33 3.15 0.94
C ASN A 30 -14.05 1.73 1.44
N LEU A 31 -12.77 1.39 1.60
CA LEU A 31 -12.29 0.08 2.05
C LEU A 31 -11.73 0.10 3.48
N GLY A 32 -11.67 1.31 4.09
CA GLY A 32 -11.13 1.53 5.43
C GLY A 32 -12.18 1.36 6.54
N GLY A 33 -11.99 0.39 7.43
CA GLY A 33 -12.93 0.12 8.54
C GLY A 33 -12.80 1.06 9.73
N ALA A 34 -11.72 1.84 9.84
CA ALA A 34 -11.42 2.67 11.01
C ALA A 34 -11.58 4.19 10.76
N VAL A 35 -12.37 4.59 9.74
CA VAL A 35 -12.53 6.00 9.36
C VAL A 35 -13.86 6.60 9.81
N GLY A 36 -14.74 5.79 10.43
CA GLY A 36 -16.05 6.24 10.91
C GLY A 36 -17.17 6.12 9.88
N ASP A 37 -16.98 5.33 8.83
CA ASP A 37 -18.03 4.93 7.88
C ASP A 37 -18.90 3.79 8.44
N ASP A 38 -20.04 3.51 7.79
CA ASP A 38 -20.87 2.36 8.13
C ASP A 38 -20.09 1.05 7.92
N PRO A 39 -19.93 0.22 8.96
CA PRO A 39 -19.25 -1.06 8.85
C PRO A 39 -19.87 -2.04 7.83
N GLY A 40 -21.19 -1.92 7.58
CA GLY A 40 -21.90 -2.69 6.56
C GLY A 40 -21.45 -2.30 5.17
N ALA A 41 -21.43 -1.00 4.88
CA ALA A 41 -20.95 -0.46 3.61
C ALA A 41 -19.48 -0.82 3.35
N VAL A 42 -18.61 -0.74 4.35
CA VAL A 42 -17.20 -1.13 4.21
C VAL A 42 -17.06 -2.62 3.89
N ARG A 43 -17.82 -3.51 4.57
CA ARG A 43 -17.81 -4.95 4.26
C ARG A 43 -18.27 -5.22 2.83
N GLU A 44 -19.34 -4.58 2.39
CA GLU A 44 -19.83 -4.72 1.01
C GLU A 44 -18.80 -4.21 -0.01
N ASN A 45 -18.19 -3.06 0.23
CA ASN A 45 -17.14 -2.51 -0.63
C ASN A 45 -15.94 -3.45 -0.75
N ARG A 46 -15.48 -4.04 0.36
CA ARG A 46 -14.38 -5.02 0.36
C ARG A 46 -14.75 -6.26 -0.45
N ALA A 47 -15.98 -6.75 -0.30
CA ALA A 47 -16.47 -7.89 -1.08
C ALA A 47 -16.63 -7.54 -2.57
N LEU A 48 -17.12 -6.35 -2.91
CA LEU A 48 -17.22 -5.86 -4.29
C LEU A 48 -15.83 -5.75 -4.95
N ALA A 49 -14.85 -5.17 -4.25
CA ALA A 49 -13.49 -5.03 -4.77
C ALA A 49 -12.84 -6.39 -5.02
N ALA A 50 -12.92 -7.32 -4.06
CA ALA A 50 -12.38 -8.68 -4.20
C ALA A 50 -13.02 -9.41 -5.40
N ARG A 51 -14.36 -9.43 -5.50
CA ARG A 51 -15.07 -10.08 -6.61
C ARG A 51 -14.71 -9.50 -7.98
N ARG A 52 -14.52 -8.17 -8.08
CA ARG A 52 -14.06 -7.53 -9.34
C ARG A 52 -12.67 -7.95 -9.76
N LEU A 53 -11.84 -8.37 -8.81
CA LEU A 53 -10.50 -8.91 -9.05
C LEU A 53 -10.49 -10.44 -9.26
N GLY A 54 -11.67 -11.09 -9.21
CA GLY A 54 -11.76 -12.55 -9.29
C GLY A 54 -11.33 -13.28 -8.01
N LEU A 55 -11.27 -12.55 -6.86
CA LEU A 55 -10.84 -13.09 -5.59
C LEU A 55 -12.04 -13.49 -4.71
N ASP A 56 -11.88 -14.55 -3.92
CA ASP A 56 -12.77 -14.79 -2.77
C ASP A 56 -12.47 -13.72 -1.69
N PRO A 57 -13.46 -12.94 -1.23
CA PRO A 57 -13.24 -11.99 -0.14
C PRO A 57 -12.61 -12.59 1.13
N ALA A 58 -12.80 -13.89 1.37
CA ALA A 58 -12.22 -14.60 2.50
C ALA A 58 -10.71 -14.88 2.35
N ASP A 59 -10.17 -14.80 1.13
CA ASP A 59 -8.73 -14.95 0.84
C ASP A 59 -7.98 -13.63 0.88
N VAL A 60 -8.66 -12.52 1.13
CA VAL A 60 -8.04 -11.20 1.25
C VAL A 60 -7.61 -10.93 2.68
N VAL A 61 -6.32 -10.74 2.86
CA VAL A 61 -5.68 -10.40 4.15
C VAL A 61 -5.62 -8.90 4.33
N TRP A 62 -6.13 -8.42 5.46
CA TRP A 62 -6.11 -7.02 5.86
C TRP A 62 -5.21 -6.79 7.07
N MET A 63 -4.79 -5.54 7.30
CA MET A 63 -3.98 -5.11 8.45
C MET A 63 -4.69 -4.01 9.24
N ASN A 64 -4.43 -3.96 10.55
CA ASN A 64 -4.64 -2.78 11.39
C ASN A 64 -3.35 -1.95 11.35
N GLN A 65 -3.28 -1.00 10.42
CA GLN A 65 -2.10 -0.19 10.14
C GLN A 65 -1.89 0.89 11.20
N VAL A 66 -0.67 0.99 11.73
CA VAL A 66 -0.30 1.89 12.84
C VAL A 66 0.85 2.84 12.47
N HIS A 67 1.26 2.88 11.21
CA HIS A 67 2.39 3.66 10.67
C HIS A 67 3.75 3.23 11.26
N GLY A 68 3.91 1.96 11.62
CA GLY A 68 5.14 1.34 12.10
C GLY A 68 5.93 0.65 11.00
N ALA A 69 6.82 -0.29 11.40
CA ALA A 69 7.61 -1.12 10.50
C ALA A 69 7.50 -2.63 10.82
N GLU A 70 6.56 -3.01 11.68
CA GLU A 70 6.33 -4.42 12.02
C GLU A 70 5.74 -5.17 10.84
N VAL A 71 6.16 -6.44 10.68
CA VAL A 71 5.76 -7.34 9.61
C VAL A 71 5.17 -8.61 10.20
N ALA A 72 4.02 -9.04 9.69
CA ALA A 72 3.44 -10.34 10.03
C ALA A 72 3.55 -11.33 8.86
N VAL A 73 3.90 -12.57 9.17
CA VAL A 73 3.79 -13.70 8.24
C VAL A 73 2.40 -14.29 8.36
N VAL A 74 1.66 -14.32 7.25
CA VAL A 74 0.29 -14.84 7.22
C VAL A 74 0.27 -16.20 6.53
N THR A 75 -0.24 -17.21 7.22
CA THR A 75 -0.22 -18.61 6.78
C THR A 75 -1.59 -19.17 6.43
N GLY A 76 -2.65 -18.35 6.48
CA GLY A 76 -4.02 -18.77 6.19
C GLY A 76 -5.02 -17.61 6.22
N ARG A 77 -6.28 -17.92 5.92
CA ARG A 77 -7.40 -16.98 6.00
C ARG A 77 -7.49 -16.36 7.40
N GLN A 78 -7.78 -15.06 7.44
CA GLN A 78 -7.98 -14.36 8.71
C GLN A 78 -9.42 -14.53 9.20
N PRO A 79 -9.63 -14.90 10.47
CA PRO A 79 -10.94 -14.77 11.10
C PRO A 79 -11.42 -13.32 11.06
N LEU A 80 -12.74 -13.13 10.96
CA LEU A 80 -13.33 -11.79 10.97
C LEU A 80 -12.94 -11.02 12.24
N GLY A 81 -12.31 -9.85 12.06
CA GLY A 81 -11.89 -8.97 13.16
C GLY A 81 -10.51 -9.27 13.74
N GLU A 82 -9.78 -10.27 13.23
CA GLU A 82 -8.46 -10.67 13.73
C GLU A 82 -7.29 -10.20 12.83
N ALA A 83 -7.44 -9.04 12.20
CA ALA A 83 -6.34 -8.46 11.41
C ALA A 83 -5.12 -8.15 12.28
N PRO A 84 -3.88 -8.53 11.89
CA PRO A 84 -2.69 -8.21 12.64
C PRO A 84 -2.47 -6.70 12.70
N THR A 85 -1.96 -6.22 13.85
CA THR A 85 -1.64 -4.80 14.05
C THR A 85 -0.20 -4.55 13.62
N VAL A 86 -0.02 -4.33 12.32
CA VAL A 86 1.26 -4.17 11.63
C VAL A 86 1.10 -3.26 10.42
N ASP A 87 2.21 -2.86 9.81
CA ASP A 87 2.22 -2.07 8.58
C ASP A 87 2.76 -2.83 7.37
N ALA A 88 3.12 -4.11 7.55
CA ALA A 88 3.42 -5.00 6.43
C ALA A 88 2.99 -6.44 6.72
N VAL A 89 2.64 -7.16 5.66
CA VAL A 89 2.34 -8.60 5.69
C VAL A 89 3.03 -9.30 4.54
N VAL A 90 3.45 -10.55 4.78
CA VAL A 90 4.02 -11.44 3.77
C VAL A 90 3.34 -12.81 3.83
N SER A 91 3.28 -13.51 2.70
CA SER A 91 2.72 -14.86 2.63
C SER A 91 3.37 -15.68 1.51
N ASP A 92 3.51 -16.99 1.77
CA ASP A 92 3.82 -18.04 0.81
C ASP A 92 2.58 -18.89 0.49
N ARG A 93 1.39 -18.41 0.83
CA ARG A 93 0.11 -19.10 0.64
C ARG A 93 -0.70 -18.42 -0.48
N PRO A 94 -1.67 -19.14 -1.08
CA PRO A 94 -2.54 -18.59 -2.13
C PRO A 94 -3.56 -17.59 -1.53
N LEU A 95 -3.03 -16.47 -1.02
CA LEU A 95 -3.79 -15.38 -0.42
C LEU A 95 -3.54 -14.09 -1.20
N ALA A 96 -4.49 -13.17 -1.15
CA ALA A 96 -4.33 -11.81 -1.62
C ALA A 96 -4.03 -10.89 -0.43
N LEU A 97 -2.94 -10.15 -0.48
CA LEU A 97 -2.58 -9.20 0.58
C LEU A 97 -3.07 -7.80 0.20
N ALA A 98 -3.72 -7.12 1.13
CA ALA A 98 -4.29 -5.79 0.91
C ALA A 98 -3.69 -4.75 1.85
N VAL A 99 -3.40 -3.55 1.32
CA VAL A 99 -2.94 -2.39 2.07
C VAL A 99 -3.85 -1.20 1.82
N LEU A 100 -4.21 -0.47 2.89
CA LEU A 100 -5.12 0.67 2.86
C LEU A 100 -4.33 1.98 2.84
N THR A 101 -4.71 2.91 1.97
CA THR A 101 -4.06 4.23 1.88
C THR A 101 -5.05 5.36 1.60
N ALA A 102 -4.66 6.57 2.00
CA ALA A 102 -5.14 7.85 1.51
C ALA A 102 -3.98 8.82 1.73
N ASP A 103 -3.16 9.00 0.71
CA ASP A 103 -1.88 9.71 0.61
C ASP A 103 -0.62 8.89 0.89
N CYS A 104 -0.61 7.96 1.87
CA CYS A 104 0.54 7.08 2.11
C CYS A 104 0.83 6.20 0.90
N THR A 105 2.07 5.76 0.74
CA THR A 105 2.51 4.94 -0.40
C THR A 105 2.23 3.46 -0.14
N PRO A 106 1.35 2.81 -0.91
CA PRO A 106 1.22 1.36 -0.88
C PRO A 106 2.40 0.73 -1.62
N VAL A 107 3.01 -0.30 -1.03
CA VAL A 107 4.12 -1.06 -1.62
C VAL A 107 3.69 -2.51 -1.74
N LEU A 108 3.61 -3.01 -2.96
CA LEU A 108 3.24 -4.37 -3.30
C LEU A 108 4.47 -5.09 -3.85
N LEU A 109 4.72 -6.32 -3.41
CA LEU A 109 5.91 -7.09 -3.78
C LEU A 109 5.52 -8.54 -4.10
N ALA A 110 6.19 -9.12 -5.09
CA ALA A 110 6.01 -10.52 -5.43
C ALA A 110 7.30 -11.15 -5.95
N ASP A 111 7.62 -12.36 -5.49
CA ASP A 111 8.57 -13.29 -6.11
C ASP A 111 7.78 -14.53 -6.55
N PRO A 112 7.31 -14.61 -7.81
CA PRO A 112 6.51 -15.74 -8.29
C PRO A 112 7.29 -17.07 -8.31
N VAL A 113 8.62 -17.03 -8.44
CA VAL A 113 9.45 -18.24 -8.42
C VAL A 113 9.47 -18.86 -7.02
N ALA A 114 9.56 -18.04 -5.98
CA ALA A 114 9.49 -18.49 -4.60
C ALA A 114 8.05 -18.73 -4.11
N GLY A 115 7.03 -18.25 -4.86
CA GLY A 115 5.65 -18.32 -4.43
C GLY A 115 5.32 -17.34 -3.28
N VAL A 116 6.07 -16.22 -3.15
CA VAL A 116 5.97 -15.30 -2.01
C VAL A 116 5.46 -13.94 -2.45
N VAL A 117 4.49 -13.42 -1.70
CA VAL A 117 3.98 -12.05 -1.87
C VAL A 117 4.15 -11.23 -0.59
N GLY A 118 4.26 -9.90 -0.74
CA GLY A 118 4.34 -8.95 0.35
C GLY A 118 3.54 -7.68 0.06
N ALA A 119 2.94 -7.10 1.09
CA ALA A 119 2.28 -5.80 1.02
C ALA A 119 2.69 -4.94 2.20
N ALA A 120 3.07 -3.68 1.96
CA ALA A 120 3.47 -2.76 3.01
C ALA A 120 2.81 -1.39 2.86
N HIS A 121 2.47 -0.80 4.00
CA HIS A 121 1.99 0.57 4.15
C HIS A 121 3.15 1.50 4.49
N ALA A 122 3.65 2.23 3.51
CA ALA A 122 4.70 3.20 3.73
C ALA A 122 4.11 4.61 3.88
N GLY A 123 3.63 4.93 5.08
CA GLY A 123 3.46 6.30 5.53
C GLY A 123 4.83 6.90 5.90
N ARG A 124 4.91 8.23 6.09
CA ARG A 124 6.14 8.90 6.51
C ARG A 124 6.85 8.24 7.72
N PRO A 125 6.13 7.93 8.84
CA PRO A 125 6.80 7.29 9.98
C PRO A 125 7.28 5.87 9.66
N GLY A 126 6.48 5.08 8.92
CA GLY A 126 6.84 3.73 8.49
C GLY A 126 8.05 3.70 7.56
N LEU A 127 8.14 4.67 6.61
CA LEU A 127 9.32 4.85 5.77
C LEU A 127 10.57 5.11 6.62
N ALA A 128 10.51 6.08 7.54
CA ALA A 128 11.62 6.42 8.42
C ALA A 128 12.02 5.26 9.36
N ALA A 129 11.05 4.45 9.79
CA ALA A 129 11.27 3.26 10.60
C ALA A 129 11.76 2.04 9.79
N GLY A 130 11.77 2.10 8.45
CA GLY A 130 12.30 1.06 7.58
C GLY A 130 11.31 -0.08 7.28
N VAL A 131 10.01 0.21 7.10
CA VAL A 131 9.00 -0.79 6.75
C VAL A 131 9.33 -1.52 5.42
N VAL A 132 9.91 -0.80 4.45
CA VAL A 132 10.26 -1.38 3.13
C VAL A 132 11.38 -2.42 3.25
N PRO A 133 12.56 -2.14 3.84
CA PRO A 133 13.55 -3.18 4.05
C PRO A 133 13.07 -4.28 5.00
N ALA A 134 12.15 -3.99 5.92
CA ALA A 134 11.57 -5.01 6.81
C ALA A 134 10.73 -6.02 6.04
N VAL A 135 9.83 -5.57 5.15
CA VAL A 135 9.01 -6.49 4.34
C VAL A 135 9.86 -7.31 3.37
N VAL A 136 10.89 -6.72 2.75
CA VAL A 136 11.81 -7.47 1.86
C VAL A 136 12.55 -8.55 2.65
N ARG A 137 13.09 -8.23 3.84
CA ARG A 137 13.74 -9.25 4.71
C ARG A 137 12.78 -10.38 5.09
N ALA A 138 11.52 -10.07 5.38
CA ALA A 138 10.51 -11.09 5.70
C ALA A 138 10.20 -11.99 4.51
N MET A 139 10.12 -11.44 3.29
CA MET A 139 9.97 -12.23 2.06
C MET A 139 11.18 -13.13 1.83
N VAL A 140 12.40 -12.62 2.03
CA VAL A 140 13.63 -13.43 1.92
C VAL A 140 13.64 -14.59 2.93
N ALA A 141 13.16 -14.38 4.14
CA ALA A 141 13.02 -15.45 5.13
C ALA A 141 12.01 -16.55 4.70
N LEU A 142 11.09 -16.25 3.76
CA LEU A 142 10.19 -17.21 3.13
C LEU A 142 10.75 -17.80 1.81
N GLY A 143 11.98 -17.47 1.42
CA GLY A 143 12.64 -18.02 0.24
C GLY A 143 12.64 -17.10 -0.99
N ALA A 144 12.13 -15.88 -0.90
CA ALA A 144 12.25 -14.92 -1.99
C ALA A 144 13.70 -14.45 -2.18
N GLU A 145 14.06 -14.10 -3.41
CA GLU A 145 15.35 -13.47 -3.73
C GLU A 145 15.10 -12.02 -4.16
N PRO A 146 15.79 -11.02 -3.56
CA PRO A 146 15.55 -9.61 -3.87
C PRO A 146 15.60 -9.29 -5.37
N GLY A 147 16.55 -9.86 -6.10
CA GLY A 147 16.69 -9.66 -7.55
C GLY A 147 15.56 -10.26 -8.41
N ARG A 148 14.71 -11.13 -7.85
CA ARG A 148 13.52 -11.68 -8.51
C ARG A 148 12.23 -10.99 -8.08
N ILE A 149 12.29 -10.19 -7.01
CA ILE A 149 11.10 -9.47 -6.53
C ILE A 149 10.75 -8.38 -7.53
N THR A 150 9.53 -8.43 -8.04
CA THR A 150 8.88 -7.30 -8.70
C THR A 150 8.12 -6.49 -7.65
N ALA A 151 8.37 -5.20 -7.58
CA ALA A 151 7.65 -4.26 -6.73
C ALA A 151 6.72 -3.36 -7.56
N ALA A 152 5.59 -2.98 -6.96
CA ALA A 152 4.70 -1.95 -7.51
C ALA A 152 4.27 -0.98 -6.40
N THR A 153 4.32 0.33 -6.69
CA THR A 153 3.77 1.37 -5.81
C THR A 153 2.55 2.00 -6.45
N GLY A 154 1.51 2.18 -5.66
CA GLY A 154 0.24 2.76 -6.12
C GLY A 154 0.14 4.28 -5.94
N PRO A 155 -1.06 4.83 -6.20
CA PRO A 155 -1.36 6.24 -5.98
C PRO A 155 -1.01 6.68 -4.56
N ALA A 156 -0.26 7.80 -4.45
CA ALA A 156 0.20 8.38 -3.19
C ALA A 156 0.32 9.90 -3.35
N VAL A 157 0.46 10.63 -2.25
CA VAL A 157 0.80 12.06 -2.35
C VAL A 157 2.25 12.21 -2.83
N CYS A 158 2.49 13.03 -3.85
CA CYS A 158 3.84 13.24 -4.39
C CYS A 158 4.64 14.27 -3.59
N GLY A 159 5.97 14.27 -3.77
CA GLY A 159 6.88 15.20 -3.09
C GLY A 159 6.59 16.67 -3.37
N ARG A 160 6.00 17.00 -4.52
CA ARG A 160 5.60 18.37 -4.87
C ARG A 160 4.35 18.87 -4.15
N CYS A 161 3.62 17.96 -3.49
CA CYS A 161 2.34 18.25 -2.81
C CYS A 161 2.37 17.94 -1.31
N TYR A 162 3.32 17.12 -0.83
CA TYR A 162 3.35 16.68 0.56
C TYR A 162 4.16 17.64 1.44
N GLU A 163 3.64 18.85 1.65
CA GLU A 163 4.21 19.85 2.56
C GLU A 163 4.29 19.34 4.00
N VAL A 164 5.42 19.59 4.65
CA VAL A 164 5.68 19.27 6.06
C VAL A 164 6.51 20.39 6.72
N PRO A 165 6.53 20.50 8.06
CA PRO A 165 7.47 21.38 8.77
C PRO A 165 8.93 21.08 8.38
N ALA A 166 9.78 22.11 8.37
CA ALA A 166 11.18 21.96 7.97
C ALA A 166 11.96 20.99 8.86
N GLU A 167 11.69 21.01 10.17
CA GLU A 167 12.29 20.08 11.13
C GLU A 167 11.94 18.63 10.80
N LEU A 168 10.66 18.37 10.48
CA LEU A 168 10.19 17.05 10.12
C LEU A 168 10.81 16.53 8.81
N ARG A 169 10.98 17.42 7.81
CA ARG A 169 11.73 17.10 6.59
C ARG A 169 13.17 16.71 6.92
N ALA A 170 13.84 17.49 7.78
CA ALA A 170 15.21 17.23 8.18
C ALA A 170 15.36 15.89 8.91
N GLU A 171 14.46 15.59 9.85
CA GLU A 171 14.44 14.31 10.60
C GLU A 171 14.31 13.10 9.64
N VAL A 172 13.38 13.14 8.70
CA VAL A 172 13.17 12.02 7.75
C VAL A 172 14.34 11.93 6.76
N ALA A 173 14.82 13.06 6.22
CA ALA A 173 15.92 13.06 5.28
C ALA A 173 17.26 12.66 5.91
N ALA A 174 17.41 12.74 7.23
CA ALA A 174 18.59 12.22 7.93
C ALA A 174 18.70 10.69 7.85
N VAL A 175 17.57 9.98 7.69
CA VAL A 175 17.53 8.50 7.59
C VAL A 175 17.18 8.02 6.18
N VAL A 176 16.47 8.83 5.39
CA VAL A 176 16.09 8.55 4.00
C VAL A 176 16.32 9.83 3.18
N PRO A 177 17.57 10.13 2.77
CA PRO A 177 17.91 11.36 2.07
C PRO A 177 17.12 11.59 0.79
N GLU A 178 16.75 10.53 0.07
CA GLU A 178 16.01 10.57 -1.18
C GLU A 178 14.55 11.07 -1.00
N ALA A 179 14.05 11.04 0.24
CA ALA A 179 12.73 11.61 0.55
C ALA A 179 12.74 13.13 0.71
N PHE A 180 13.92 13.79 0.67
CA PHE A 180 14.00 15.25 0.76
C PHE A 180 13.35 15.88 -0.47
N ALA A 181 12.36 16.76 -0.26
CA ALA A 181 11.65 17.43 -1.34
C ALA A 181 11.29 18.89 -1.01
N GLU A 182 10.81 19.58 -2.02
CA GLU A 182 10.21 20.91 -1.94
C GLU A 182 8.90 20.90 -2.74
N THR A 183 7.88 21.55 -2.22
CA THR A 183 6.61 21.69 -2.93
C THR A 183 6.74 22.55 -4.17
N SER A 184 5.75 22.45 -5.08
CA SER A 184 5.67 23.33 -6.26
C SER A 184 5.48 24.81 -5.92
N TRP A 185 5.17 25.14 -4.66
CA TRP A 185 5.05 26.53 -4.16
C TRP A 185 6.18 26.93 -3.20
N GLY A 186 7.29 26.16 -3.16
CA GLY A 186 8.54 26.53 -2.49
C GLY A 186 8.59 26.29 -0.98
N THR A 187 7.76 25.40 -0.43
CA THR A 187 7.80 25.02 1.00
C THR A 187 8.45 23.66 1.22
N PRO A 188 8.98 23.38 2.45
CA PRO A 188 9.54 22.08 2.77
C PRO A 188 8.54 20.93 2.55
N ALA A 189 9.00 19.84 1.92
CA ALA A 189 8.18 18.69 1.58
C ALA A 189 8.94 17.37 1.75
N LEU A 190 8.21 16.26 1.68
CA LEU A 190 8.76 14.91 1.61
C LEU A 190 8.21 14.17 0.40
N ASP A 191 9.09 13.45 -0.30
CA ASP A 191 8.73 12.49 -1.35
C ASP A 191 8.83 11.07 -0.78
N VAL A 192 7.74 10.60 -0.15
CA VAL A 192 7.68 9.24 0.39
C VAL A 192 7.80 8.18 -0.72
N PRO A 193 7.13 8.31 -1.88
CA PRO A 193 7.34 7.43 -3.03
C PRO A 193 8.81 7.31 -3.48
N GLU A 194 9.58 8.41 -3.49
CA GLU A 194 11.00 8.37 -3.85
C GLU A 194 11.83 7.67 -2.78
N GLY A 195 11.57 7.95 -1.50
CA GLY A 195 12.20 7.23 -0.39
C GLY A 195 11.91 5.73 -0.41
N VAL A 196 10.69 5.32 -0.77
CA VAL A 196 10.34 3.90 -0.98
C VAL A 196 11.16 3.29 -2.11
N ALA A 197 11.30 3.99 -3.25
CA ALA A 197 12.07 3.50 -4.39
C ALA A 197 13.55 3.30 -4.02
N ALA A 198 14.15 4.25 -3.29
CA ALA A 198 15.51 4.17 -2.81
C ALA A 198 15.71 2.98 -1.84
N GLN A 199 14.81 2.78 -0.89
CA GLN A 199 14.88 1.64 0.04
C GLN A 199 14.70 0.28 -0.65
N LEU A 200 13.84 0.18 -1.67
CA LEU A 200 13.71 -1.02 -2.50
C LEU A 200 15.01 -1.33 -3.25
N ALA A 201 15.58 -0.32 -3.91
CA ALA A 201 16.85 -0.46 -4.63
C ALA A 201 17.99 -0.87 -3.69
N ALA A 202 18.10 -0.24 -2.51
CA ALA A 202 19.09 -0.60 -1.49
C ALA A 202 18.89 -2.02 -0.95
N ALA A 203 17.66 -2.54 -0.96
CA ALA A 203 17.34 -3.92 -0.58
C ALA A 203 17.57 -4.93 -1.72
N GLY A 204 18.04 -4.49 -2.91
CA GLY A 204 18.31 -5.35 -4.07
C GLY A 204 17.08 -5.64 -4.95
N VAL A 205 15.97 -4.94 -4.74
CA VAL A 205 14.79 -5.02 -5.59
C VAL A 205 14.94 -4.03 -6.75
N ASN A 206 15.18 -4.55 -7.95
CA ASN A 206 15.53 -3.74 -9.12
C ASN A 206 14.35 -3.48 -10.07
N GLU A 207 13.30 -4.28 -9.99
CA GLU A 207 12.09 -4.09 -10.81
C GLU A 207 11.02 -3.37 -9.99
N LEU A 208 10.77 -2.10 -10.31
CA LEU A 208 9.76 -1.27 -9.66
C LEU A 208 8.85 -0.61 -10.71
N VAL A 209 7.56 -0.90 -10.62
CA VAL A 209 6.49 -0.21 -11.36
C VAL A 209 5.92 0.88 -10.46
N ARG A 210 5.93 2.14 -10.92
CA ARG A 210 5.46 3.28 -10.12
C ARG A 210 4.19 3.88 -10.71
N SER A 211 3.18 4.11 -9.87
CA SER A 211 2.05 4.93 -10.26
C SER A 211 2.48 6.40 -10.38
N PRO A 212 2.13 7.09 -11.46
CA PRO A 212 2.37 8.54 -11.60
C PRO A 212 1.32 9.40 -10.88
N VAL A 213 0.31 8.78 -10.26
CA VAL A 213 -0.86 9.49 -9.73
C VAL A 213 -0.57 10.08 -8.36
N CYS A 214 -0.72 11.41 -8.24
CA CYS A 214 -0.77 12.11 -6.96
C CYS A 214 -2.20 12.11 -6.41
N THR A 215 -2.41 11.54 -5.22
CA THR A 215 -3.74 11.45 -4.60
C THR A 215 -4.31 12.83 -4.23
N LEU A 216 -3.45 13.80 -3.88
CA LEU A 216 -3.89 15.16 -3.57
C LEU A 216 -4.47 15.87 -4.80
N GLU A 217 -3.89 15.65 -5.97
CA GLU A 217 -4.28 16.29 -7.23
C GLU A 217 -5.42 15.54 -7.94
N SER A 218 -5.58 14.24 -7.67
CA SER A 218 -6.56 13.40 -8.35
C SER A 218 -7.92 13.40 -7.64
N ALA A 219 -8.97 13.78 -8.36
CA ALA A 219 -10.35 13.67 -7.89
C ALA A 219 -10.84 12.20 -7.76
N ASP A 220 -10.19 11.27 -8.47
CA ASP A 220 -10.53 9.85 -8.47
C ASP A 220 -9.99 9.08 -7.26
N HIS A 221 -9.22 9.74 -6.40
CA HIS A 221 -8.57 9.09 -5.26
C HIS A 221 -8.89 9.82 -3.94
N TYR A 222 -9.02 9.04 -2.87
CA TYR A 222 -9.11 9.62 -1.53
C TYR A 222 -7.77 10.24 -1.15
N SER A 223 -7.83 11.45 -0.56
CA SER A 223 -6.68 12.13 0.02
C SER A 223 -7.04 12.66 1.40
N TYR A 224 -6.36 12.16 2.42
CA TYR A 224 -6.54 12.66 3.78
C TYR A 224 -6.05 14.11 3.91
N ARG A 225 -5.00 14.47 3.20
CA ARG A 225 -4.46 15.84 3.17
C ARG A 225 -5.48 16.83 2.61
N ARG A 226 -6.22 16.44 1.58
CA ARG A 226 -7.25 17.28 0.95
C ARG A 226 -8.55 17.33 1.76
N GLU A 227 -9.03 16.17 2.23
CA GLU A 227 -10.41 16.01 2.70
C GLU A 227 -10.52 15.86 4.22
N GLN A 228 -9.41 15.57 4.95
CA GLN A 228 -9.37 15.27 6.39
C GLN A 228 -10.22 14.06 6.78
N ARG A 229 -11.52 14.10 6.55
CA ARG A 229 -12.47 13.01 6.75
C ARG A 229 -12.80 12.38 5.38
N THR A 230 -12.24 11.21 5.13
CA THR A 230 -12.32 10.55 3.81
C THR A 230 -12.16 9.05 3.93
N GLY A 231 -12.52 8.32 2.84
CA GLY A 231 -12.34 6.89 2.73
C GLY A 231 -10.87 6.46 2.62
N ARG A 232 -10.69 5.16 2.41
CA ARG A 232 -9.37 4.57 2.10
C ARG A 232 -9.46 3.79 0.80
N LEU A 233 -8.46 3.97 -0.05
CA LEU A 233 -8.15 3.12 -1.18
C LEU A 233 -7.58 1.80 -0.66
N ALA A 234 -7.63 0.75 -1.46
CA ALA A 234 -6.84 -0.45 -1.21
C ALA A 234 -5.99 -0.81 -2.42
N SER A 235 -4.83 -1.38 -2.13
CA SER A 235 -3.94 -1.97 -3.11
C SER A 235 -3.76 -3.44 -2.77
N TYR A 236 -3.74 -4.30 -3.79
CA TYR A 236 -3.76 -5.76 -3.63
C TYR A 236 -2.62 -6.41 -4.40
N VAL A 237 -2.00 -7.43 -3.82
CA VAL A 237 -1.05 -8.31 -4.48
C VAL A 237 -1.39 -9.76 -4.23
N TRP A 238 -1.33 -10.58 -5.28
CA TRP A 238 -1.48 -12.04 -5.20
C TRP A 238 -0.80 -12.71 -6.38
N LEU A 239 -0.55 -14.02 -6.26
CA LEU A 239 -0.09 -14.84 -7.38
C LEU A 239 -1.29 -15.48 -8.07
N GLY A 240 -1.31 -15.44 -9.39
CA GLY A 240 -2.28 -16.21 -10.17
C GLY A 240 -2.04 -17.71 -9.97
N SER A 241 -3.11 -18.51 -9.93
CA SER A 241 -2.98 -19.94 -10.17
C SER A 241 -2.62 -20.10 -11.64
N ASP A 242 -1.48 -20.70 -11.94
CA ASP A 242 -1.18 -21.17 -13.30
C ASP A 242 -2.29 -22.15 -13.71
N HIS A 243 -3.13 -21.75 -14.65
CA HIS A 243 -4.08 -22.61 -15.34
C HIS A 243 -3.60 -22.84 -16.77
#